data_5bb5355f6dd08684a61af2c180e20d2c
#
_entry.id   5bb5355f6dd08684a61af2c180e20d2c
#
_cell.length_a   1.000
_cell.length_b   1.000
_cell.length_c   1.000
_cell.angle_alpha   90.00
_cell.angle_beta   90.00
_cell.angle_gamma   90.00
#
_symmetry.space_group_name_H-M   'P 1'
#
loop_
_entity.id
_entity.type
_entity.pdbx_description
1 polymer ?
#
loop_
_entity_poly.entity_id
_entity_poly.type
_entity_poly.pdbx_seq_one_letter_code
_entity_poly.pdbx_strand_id
1 'polypeptide(L)'
;MIKGFGEKIEGIGISCPGPLDLINGIILTPPNLPGWHNFELTKELEKITGISVQLENDANLAGLAETVIGAGKGKKIVEFLTISTGVGAGLCIDGQIYRGAKGFAQEVANCILWK
;
A
#
# COMPACT_ATOMS: atom_id res chain seq x y z
N MET A 1 13.94 -1.29 18.11
CA MET A 1 14.33 -1.72 16.75
C MET A 1 14.99 -0.60 15.95
N ILE A 2 14.37 0.55 15.75
CA ILE A 2 14.97 1.68 15.01
C ILE A 2 16.30 2.14 15.62
N LYS A 3 16.40 2.22 16.94
CA LYS A 3 17.64 2.59 17.67
C LYS A 3 18.76 1.54 17.59
N GLY A 4 18.49 0.34 17.10
CA GLY A 4 19.47 -0.75 16.96
C GLY A 4 20.23 -0.75 15.65
N PHE A 5 19.86 0.08 14.68
CA PHE A 5 20.57 0.25 13.42
C PHE A 5 21.73 1.25 13.62
N GLY A 6 22.95 0.82 13.31
CA GLY A 6 24.13 1.67 13.38
C GLY A 6 24.19 2.75 12.29
N GLU A 7 23.31 2.67 11.29
CA GLU A 7 23.22 3.60 10.17
C GLU A 7 22.01 4.54 10.35
N LYS A 8 22.10 5.72 9.74
CA LYS A 8 21.01 6.68 9.74
C LYS A 8 19.85 6.19 8.91
N ILE A 9 18.66 6.06 9.53
CA ILE A 9 17.42 5.76 8.84
C ILE A 9 16.84 7.06 8.26
N GLU A 10 16.63 7.11 6.95
CA GLU A 10 16.16 8.29 6.24
C GLU A 10 14.65 8.30 5.99
N GLY A 11 14.00 7.15 6.05
CA GLY A 11 12.57 7.03 5.84
C GLY A 11 12.01 5.71 6.32
N ILE A 12 10.69 5.67 6.52
CA ILE A 12 9.93 4.48 6.92
C ILE A 12 8.83 4.25 5.87
N GLY A 13 8.84 3.07 5.26
CA GLY A 13 7.75 2.61 4.40
C GLY A 13 6.84 1.64 5.14
N ILE A 14 5.52 1.83 5.04
CA ILE A 14 4.54 0.97 5.68
C ILE A 14 3.59 0.39 4.64
N SER A 15 3.42 -0.92 4.71
CA SER A 15 2.39 -1.66 3.99
C SER A 15 1.21 -1.90 4.92
N CYS A 16 0.00 -1.57 4.47
CA CYS A 16 -1.21 -1.76 5.26
C CYS A 16 -2.38 -2.18 4.36
N PRO A 17 -3.26 -3.08 4.82
CA PRO A 17 -4.49 -3.37 4.10
C PRO A 17 -5.43 -2.15 4.10
N GLY A 18 -6.21 -2.02 3.01
CA GLY A 18 -7.19 -0.93 2.87
C GLY A 18 -8.48 -1.12 3.68
N PRO A 19 -9.36 -0.10 3.64
CA PRO A 19 -9.22 1.16 2.91
C PRO A 19 -8.30 2.18 3.61
N LEU A 20 -7.55 2.94 2.82
CA LEU A 20 -6.56 3.92 3.28
C LEU A 20 -6.79 5.29 2.64
N ASP A 21 -6.55 6.37 3.38
CA ASP A 21 -6.31 7.69 2.83
C ASP A 21 -4.80 7.90 2.70
N LEU A 22 -4.27 7.64 1.51
CA LEU A 22 -2.83 7.71 1.25
C LEU A 22 -2.29 9.15 1.22
N ILE A 23 -3.16 10.13 0.98
CA ILE A 23 -2.76 11.55 0.95
C ILE A 23 -2.46 12.03 2.37
N ASN A 24 -3.33 11.68 3.31
CA ASN A 24 -3.23 12.10 4.71
C ASN A 24 -2.56 11.04 5.61
N GLY A 25 -2.24 9.86 5.07
CA GLY A 25 -1.58 8.78 5.81
C GLY A 25 -2.47 8.15 6.89
N ILE A 26 -3.77 8.01 6.60
CA ILE A 26 -4.80 7.57 7.54
C ILE A 26 -5.28 6.17 7.19
N ILE A 27 -5.37 5.30 8.18
CA ILE A 27 -6.11 4.04 8.10
C ILE A 27 -7.58 4.35 8.36
N LEU A 28 -8.45 4.09 7.39
CA LEU A 28 -9.87 4.46 7.48
C LEU A 28 -10.67 3.44 8.31
N THR A 29 -11.17 2.39 7.69
CA THR A 29 -12.04 1.40 8.32
C THR A 29 -11.68 -0.02 7.91
N PRO A 30 -10.46 -0.50 8.22
CA PRO A 30 -10.05 -1.83 7.79
C PRO A 30 -10.88 -2.90 8.52
N PRO A 31 -11.52 -3.82 7.80
CA PRO A 31 -12.41 -4.81 8.40
C PRO A 31 -11.68 -5.78 9.34
N ASN A 32 -10.39 -5.98 9.13
CA ASN A 32 -9.58 -6.93 9.88
C ASN A 32 -8.74 -6.29 11.01
N LEU A 33 -8.89 -4.98 11.22
CA LEU A 33 -8.18 -4.24 12.28
C LEU A 33 -9.19 -3.45 13.13
N PRO A 34 -9.97 -4.12 13.99
CA PRO A 34 -10.92 -3.45 14.85
C PRO A 34 -10.22 -2.46 15.79
N GLY A 35 -10.77 -1.26 15.92
CA GLY A 35 -10.17 -0.19 16.71
C GLY A 35 -9.24 0.76 15.94
N TRP A 36 -8.91 0.46 14.68
CA TRP A 36 -8.05 1.31 13.84
C TRP A 36 -8.89 2.18 12.88
N HIS A 37 -9.93 2.79 13.39
CA HIS A 37 -10.81 3.65 12.58
C HIS A 37 -10.28 5.08 12.54
N ASN A 38 -10.06 5.61 11.34
CA ASN A 38 -9.55 6.96 11.11
C ASN A 38 -8.25 7.25 11.87
N PHE A 39 -7.36 6.26 11.92
CA PHE A 39 -6.11 6.35 12.65
C PHE A 39 -5.02 7.02 11.80
N GLU A 40 -4.48 8.15 12.27
CA GLU A 40 -3.43 8.95 11.59
C GLU A 40 -2.05 8.28 11.75
N LEU A 41 -1.87 7.10 11.15
CA LEU A 41 -0.70 6.24 11.34
C LEU A 41 0.62 6.94 11.03
N THR A 42 0.72 7.58 9.87
CA THR A 42 1.97 8.24 9.45
C THR A 42 2.37 9.33 10.43
N LYS A 43 1.44 10.17 10.81
CA LYS A 43 1.64 11.29 11.71
C LYS A 43 2.07 10.85 13.12
N GLU A 44 1.45 9.80 13.65
CA GLU A 44 1.82 9.27 14.96
C GLU A 44 3.23 8.66 14.94
N LEU A 45 3.59 7.93 13.88
CA LEU A 45 4.93 7.38 13.74
C LEU A 45 5.99 8.45 13.49
N GLU A 46 5.71 9.45 12.68
CA GLU A 46 6.61 10.60 12.48
C GLU A 46 6.86 11.35 13.78
N LYS A 47 5.82 11.54 14.59
CA LYS A 47 5.93 12.17 15.91
C LYS A 47 6.82 11.39 16.88
N ILE A 48 6.71 10.05 16.86
CA ILE A 48 7.50 9.18 17.76
C ILE A 48 8.94 9.05 17.28
N THR A 49 9.16 8.96 15.97
CA THR A 49 10.46 8.60 15.38
C THR A 49 11.27 9.81 14.90
N GLY A 50 10.61 10.91 14.56
CA GLY A 50 11.22 12.05 13.86
C GLY A 50 11.63 11.75 12.42
N ILE A 51 11.16 10.63 11.84
CA ILE A 51 11.53 10.15 10.51
C ILE A 51 10.29 10.20 9.61
N SER A 52 10.46 10.62 8.36
CA SER A 52 9.39 10.66 7.37
C SER A 52 8.80 9.27 7.12
N VAL A 53 7.48 9.18 7.08
CA VAL A 53 6.73 7.92 6.93
C VAL A 53 5.87 7.95 5.67
N GLN A 54 5.95 6.91 4.87
CA GLN A 54 5.10 6.69 3.70
C GLN A 54 4.19 5.47 3.93
N LEU A 55 2.91 5.64 3.66
CA LEU A 55 1.90 4.59 3.75
C LEU A 55 1.46 4.18 2.34
N GLU A 56 1.37 2.88 2.10
CA GLU A 56 0.83 2.35 0.84
C GLU A 56 -0.01 1.09 1.10
N ASN A 57 -0.91 0.79 0.18
CA ASN A 57 -1.67 -0.45 0.18
C ASN A 57 -0.75 -1.66 -0.10
N ASP A 58 -1.00 -2.77 0.57
CA ASP A 58 -0.20 -3.99 0.49
C ASP A 58 -0.17 -4.62 -0.92
N ALA A 59 -1.31 -4.70 -1.59
CA ALA A 59 -1.39 -5.22 -2.96
C ALA A 59 -0.71 -4.29 -3.98
N ASN A 60 -0.80 -2.97 -3.77
CA ASN A 60 -0.09 -2.00 -4.59
C ASN A 60 1.43 -2.16 -4.48
N LEU A 61 1.94 -2.32 -3.26
CA LEU A 61 3.38 -2.54 -3.05
C LEU A 61 3.86 -3.87 -3.62
N ALA A 62 3.05 -4.92 -3.52
CA ALA A 62 3.36 -6.20 -4.15
C ALA A 62 3.42 -6.06 -5.68
N GLY A 63 2.45 -5.36 -6.29
CA GLY A 63 2.46 -5.06 -7.72
C GLY A 63 3.68 -4.24 -8.15
N LEU A 64 4.07 -3.27 -7.35
CA LEU A 64 5.28 -2.47 -7.60
C LEU A 64 6.54 -3.33 -7.52
N ALA A 65 6.66 -4.20 -6.53
CA ALA A 65 7.79 -5.12 -6.39
C ALA A 65 7.91 -6.05 -7.61
N GLU A 66 6.80 -6.64 -8.05
CA GLU A 66 6.77 -7.48 -9.26
C GLU A 66 7.16 -6.69 -10.51
N THR A 67 6.80 -5.41 -10.58
CA THR A 67 7.14 -4.54 -11.72
C THR A 67 8.64 -4.21 -11.75
N VAL A 68 9.24 -3.96 -10.59
CA VAL A 68 10.64 -3.47 -10.52
C VAL A 68 11.64 -4.61 -10.54
N ILE A 69 11.41 -5.66 -9.76
CA ILE A 69 12.38 -6.74 -9.55
C ILE A 69 11.81 -8.15 -9.81
N GLY A 70 10.50 -8.28 -10.01
CA GLY A 70 9.82 -9.56 -10.17
C GLY A 70 9.47 -9.92 -11.62
N ALA A 71 8.40 -10.71 -11.79
CA ALA A 71 7.96 -11.25 -13.08
C ALA A 71 7.53 -10.17 -14.09
N GLY A 72 7.12 -9.00 -13.61
CA GLY A 72 6.73 -7.86 -14.42
C GLY A 72 7.88 -6.97 -14.90
N LYS A 73 9.13 -7.27 -14.54
CA LYS A 73 10.29 -6.44 -14.88
C LYS A 73 10.39 -6.17 -16.39
N GLY A 74 10.49 -4.90 -16.74
CA GLY A 74 10.58 -4.46 -18.13
C GLY A 74 9.25 -4.44 -18.90
N LYS A 75 8.13 -4.73 -18.23
CA LYS A 75 6.80 -4.63 -18.81
C LYS A 75 6.21 -3.24 -18.55
N LYS A 76 5.46 -2.74 -19.53
CA LYS A 76 4.82 -1.43 -19.45
C LYS A 76 3.64 -1.41 -18.50
N ILE A 77 2.87 -2.49 -18.49
CA ILE A 77 1.67 -2.65 -17.65
C ILE A 77 1.81 -3.98 -16.90
N VAL A 78 1.70 -3.91 -15.59
CA VAL A 78 1.76 -5.07 -14.69
C VAL A 78 0.59 -5.00 -13.74
N GLU A 79 -0.23 -6.03 -13.72
CA GLU A 79 -1.29 -6.20 -12.74
C GLU A 79 -0.95 -7.38 -11.82
N PHE A 80 -0.92 -7.11 -10.53
CA PHE A 80 -0.74 -8.10 -9.48
C PHE A 80 -2.09 -8.41 -8.84
N LEU A 81 -2.41 -9.67 -8.73
CA LEU A 81 -3.61 -10.16 -8.05
C LEU A 81 -3.20 -11.02 -6.85
N THR A 82 -3.80 -10.76 -5.71
CA THR A 82 -3.70 -11.62 -4.54
C THR A 82 -5.07 -12.20 -4.22
N ILE A 83 -5.12 -13.52 -4.02
CA ILE A 83 -6.34 -14.27 -3.69
C ILE A 83 -6.03 -15.07 -2.43
N SER A 84 -6.63 -14.67 -1.30
CA SER A 84 -6.43 -15.29 0.00
C SER A 84 -7.77 -15.26 0.76
N THR A 85 -7.81 -14.76 1.98
CA THR A 85 -9.07 -14.49 2.71
C THR A 85 -9.95 -13.48 1.95
N GLY A 86 -9.32 -12.53 1.28
CA GLY A 86 -9.92 -11.56 0.36
C GLY A 86 -9.24 -11.59 -1.01
N VAL A 87 -9.68 -10.71 -1.89
CA VAL A 87 -9.07 -10.47 -3.19
C VAL A 87 -8.56 -9.04 -3.22
N GLY A 88 -7.29 -8.87 -3.54
CA GLY A 88 -6.66 -7.58 -3.73
C GLY A 88 -5.95 -7.49 -5.07
N ALA A 89 -5.70 -6.30 -5.54
CA ALA A 89 -4.93 -6.06 -6.75
C ALA A 89 -4.08 -4.80 -6.66
N GLY A 90 -2.98 -4.79 -7.41
CA GLY A 90 -2.14 -3.62 -7.62
C GLY A 90 -1.80 -3.48 -9.09
N LEU A 91 -2.09 -2.33 -9.68
CA LEU A 91 -1.78 -2.01 -11.07
C LEU A 91 -0.60 -1.05 -11.14
N CYS A 92 0.41 -1.42 -11.93
CA CYS A 92 1.51 -0.55 -12.27
C CYS A 92 1.54 -0.26 -13.77
N ILE A 93 1.70 1.01 -14.11
CA ILE A 93 1.84 1.48 -15.50
C ILE A 93 3.12 2.30 -15.59
N ASP A 94 3.96 1.97 -16.56
CA ASP A 94 5.26 2.63 -16.76
C ASP A 94 6.12 2.66 -15.46
N GLY A 95 6.08 1.59 -14.68
CA GLY A 95 6.88 1.46 -13.45
C GLY A 95 6.31 2.18 -12.22
N GLN A 96 5.11 2.73 -12.30
CA GLN A 96 4.48 3.47 -11.22
C GLN A 96 3.13 2.87 -10.84
N ILE A 97 2.80 2.89 -9.56
CA ILE A 97 1.48 2.47 -9.08
C ILE A 97 0.40 3.39 -9.66
N TYR A 98 -0.59 2.77 -10.31
CA TYR A 98 -1.76 3.48 -10.79
C TYR A 98 -2.85 3.50 -9.71
N ARG A 99 -3.17 4.68 -9.21
CA ARG A 99 -4.13 4.86 -8.10
C ARG A 99 -5.53 5.29 -8.55
N GLY A 100 -5.72 5.57 -9.84
CA GLY A 100 -6.97 6.16 -10.32
C GLY A 100 -7.21 7.56 -9.80
N ALA A 101 -8.37 8.12 -10.15
CA ALA A 101 -8.71 9.51 -9.81
C ALA A 101 -8.91 9.76 -8.30
N LYS A 102 -9.29 8.73 -7.54
CA LYS A 102 -9.61 8.84 -6.10
C LYS A 102 -8.72 7.96 -5.20
N GLY A 103 -7.66 7.38 -5.74
CA GLY A 103 -6.77 6.51 -4.96
C GLY A 103 -7.27 5.08 -4.72
N PHE A 104 -8.41 4.70 -5.27
CA PHE A 104 -9.05 3.39 -5.08
C PHE A 104 -9.05 2.54 -6.35
N ALA A 105 -8.13 2.77 -7.28
CA ALA A 105 -7.98 1.90 -8.44
C ALA A 105 -7.67 0.47 -7.98
N GLN A 106 -8.20 -0.51 -8.72
CA GLN A 106 -7.97 -1.94 -8.47
C GLN A 106 -8.67 -2.54 -7.23
N GLU A 107 -9.75 -1.95 -6.78
CA GLU A 107 -10.64 -2.60 -5.79
C GLU A 107 -11.43 -3.75 -6.44
N VAL A 108 -10.71 -4.75 -6.96
CA VAL A 108 -11.28 -5.88 -7.73
C VAL A 108 -12.23 -6.74 -6.91
N ALA A 109 -12.10 -6.75 -5.58
CA ALA A 109 -13.03 -7.45 -4.69
C ALA A 109 -14.47 -6.95 -4.84
N ASN A 110 -14.65 -5.71 -5.29
CA ASN A 110 -15.95 -5.10 -5.52
C ASN A 110 -16.42 -5.21 -6.98
N CYS A 111 -15.60 -5.81 -7.86
CA CYS A 111 -16.00 -6.05 -9.23
C CYS A 111 -17.01 -7.20 -9.30
N ILE A 112 -18.13 -6.98 -10.00
CA ILE A 112 -19.03 -8.06 -10.35
C ILE A 112 -18.36 -8.83 -11.48
N LEU A 113 -17.83 -10.00 -11.13
CA LEU A 113 -17.38 -10.91 -12.16
C LEU A 113 -18.60 -11.39 -12.93
N TRP A 114 -18.58 -11.20 -14.23
CA TRP A 114 -19.61 -11.65 -15.14
C TRP A 114 -19.91 -13.13 -14.94
N LYS A 115 -21.21 -13.48 -14.95
CA LYS A 115 -21.68 -14.86 -14.93
C LYS A 115 -21.57 -15.49 -16.31
#